data_1c035b3e14c5c1dc2012b9db6061f63d
#
_entry.id   1c035b3e14c5c1dc2012b9db6061f63d
#
_cell.length_a   1.000
_cell.length_b   1.000
_cell.length_c   1.000
_cell.angle_alpha   90.00
_cell.angle_beta   90.00
_cell.angle_gamma   90.00
#
_symmetry.space_group_name_H-M   'P 1'
#
loop_
_entity.id
_entity.type
_entity.pdbx_description
1 polymer ?
#
loop_
_entity_poly.entity_id
_entity_poly.type
_entity_poly.pdbx_seq_one_letter_code
_entity_poly.pdbx_strand_id
1 'polypeptide(L)'
;MRLADLLNPEAIVTSLGTIGVIVTLFIETGLLIGLVLPGDSLLFVAGLAAGTNALGFQLSLTTLLIFCPVAAFLGSELGYFIGARYGRALFDRPDGRIFNQERVRYAEDWFNRYGPGKAIIFGRYIPIVRTLMSPLAGILKMDQKKFTFWNGLSAVIWTSSILIIGYLLGERVSGSVDKYLLPIVACLILISMIPILRELLKKKK
;
A
#
# COMPACT_ATOMS: atom_id res chain seq x y z
N MET A 1 -1.15 17.71 -14.52
CA MET A 1 -1.07 16.31 -14.11
C MET A 1 -2.39 15.65 -14.47
N ARG A 2 -2.40 14.65 -15.35
CA ARG A 2 -3.62 13.93 -15.78
C ARG A 2 -3.95 12.89 -14.71
N LEU A 3 -5.22 12.47 -14.61
CA LEU A 3 -5.63 11.40 -13.69
C LEU A 3 -4.81 10.10 -13.88
N ALA A 4 -4.39 9.83 -15.11
CA ALA A 4 -3.52 8.69 -15.42
C ALA A 4 -2.14 8.78 -14.78
N ASP A 5 -1.61 9.98 -14.58
CA ASP A 5 -0.28 10.21 -13.99
C ASP A 5 -0.28 9.87 -12.48
N LEU A 6 -1.45 9.97 -11.82
CA LEU A 6 -1.65 9.59 -10.41
C LEU A 6 -1.62 8.07 -10.19
N LEU A 7 -1.75 7.29 -11.25
CA LEU A 7 -1.65 5.82 -11.21
C LEU A 7 -0.26 5.33 -11.61
N ASN A 8 0.62 6.22 -12.05
CA ASN A 8 1.99 5.89 -12.44
C ASN A 8 2.96 6.27 -11.32
N PRO A 9 3.58 5.28 -10.63
CA PRO A 9 4.54 5.53 -9.56
C PRO A 9 5.71 6.43 -9.97
N GLU A 10 6.24 6.24 -11.18
CA GLU A 10 7.34 7.05 -11.70
C GLU A 10 6.93 8.52 -11.87
N ALA A 11 5.74 8.76 -12.42
CA ALA A 11 5.22 10.11 -12.59
C ALA A 11 5.00 10.83 -11.24
N ILE A 12 4.55 10.11 -10.21
CA ILE A 12 4.40 10.66 -8.86
C ILE A 12 5.77 11.02 -8.29
N VAL A 13 6.72 10.08 -8.36
CA VAL A 13 8.06 10.27 -7.80
C VAL A 13 8.81 11.39 -8.53
N THR A 14 8.73 11.48 -9.86
CA THR A 14 9.43 12.50 -10.66
C THR A 14 8.82 13.88 -10.52
N SER A 15 7.48 13.99 -10.44
CA SER A 15 6.81 15.31 -10.42
C SER A 15 6.62 15.88 -9.02
N LEU A 16 6.38 15.04 -8.01
CA LEU A 16 6.04 15.46 -6.65
C LEU A 16 7.10 15.04 -5.60
N GLY A 17 8.11 14.27 -6.02
CA GLY A 17 9.19 13.83 -5.15
C GLY A 17 8.72 13.10 -3.88
N THR A 18 9.44 13.30 -2.79
CA THR A 18 9.15 12.68 -1.48
C THR A 18 7.74 13.00 -0.97
N ILE A 19 7.25 14.22 -1.20
CA ILE A 19 5.92 14.63 -0.74
C ILE A 19 4.84 13.83 -1.47
N GLY A 20 4.98 13.63 -2.77
CA GLY A 20 4.07 12.81 -3.56
C GLY A 20 3.99 11.38 -3.04
N VAL A 21 5.13 10.78 -2.70
CA VAL A 21 5.18 9.42 -2.12
C VAL A 21 4.42 9.36 -0.79
N ILE A 22 4.68 10.31 0.13
CA ILE A 22 4.07 10.36 1.46
C ILE A 22 2.55 10.54 1.36
N VAL A 23 2.09 11.52 0.57
CA VAL A 23 0.67 11.82 0.42
C VAL A 23 -0.08 10.66 -0.24
N THR A 24 0.48 10.10 -1.32
CA THR A 24 -0.14 8.95 -2.01
C THR A 24 -0.25 7.75 -1.08
N LEU A 25 0.79 7.45 -0.31
CA LEU A 25 0.81 6.35 0.64
C LEU A 25 -0.24 6.54 1.76
N PHE A 26 -0.37 7.76 2.29
CA PHE A 26 -1.40 8.09 3.27
C PHE A 26 -2.81 7.90 2.70
N ILE A 27 -3.07 8.41 1.50
CA ILE A 27 -4.37 8.29 0.82
C ILE A 27 -4.69 6.83 0.55
N GLU A 28 -3.73 6.08 0.05
CA GLU A 28 -3.89 4.65 -0.25
C GLU A 28 -4.25 3.84 0.98
N THR A 29 -3.53 4.03 2.08
CA THR A 29 -3.74 3.26 3.31
C THR A 29 -4.97 3.70 4.09
N GLY A 30 -5.40 4.98 3.94
CA GLY A 30 -6.47 5.58 4.75
C GLY A 30 -7.84 5.60 4.10
N LEU A 31 -7.91 5.89 2.79
CA LEU A 31 -9.19 6.17 2.14
C LEU A 31 -9.80 4.97 1.40
N LEU A 32 -9.35 3.75 1.65
CA LEU A 32 -9.90 2.53 1.03
C LEU A 32 -9.81 2.51 -0.52
N ILE A 33 -9.18 3.52 -1.10
CA ILE A 33 -8.90 3.64 -2.54
C ILE A 33 -7.66 2.81 -2.91
N GLY A 34 -7.00 2.26 -1.92
CA GLY A 34 -5.75 1.53 -2.02
C GLY A 34 -5.77 0.28 -2.92
N LEU A 35 -6.96 -0.16 -3.37
CA LEU A 35 -7.07 -1.18 -4.42
C LEU A 35 -6.67 -0.63 -5.82
N VAL A 36 -6.63 0.69 -5.98
CA VAL A 36 -6.40 1.36 -7.26
C VAL A 36 -5.02 2.01 -7.32
N LEU A 37 -4.49 2.45 -6.16
CA LEU A 37 -3.20 3.11 -6.08
C LEU A 37 -2.05 2.10 -5.90
N PRO A 38 -0.94 2.25 -6.62
CA PRO A 38 0.16 1.28 -6.65
C PRO A 38 1.20 1.52 -5.54
N GLY A 39 0.81 1.46 -4.25
CA GLY A 39 1.68 1.82 -3.12
C GLY A 39 2.95 0.98 -2.98
N ASP A 40 2.87 -0.34 -3.20
CA ASP A 40 4.06 -1.20 -3.17
C ASP A 40 5.04 -0.81 -4.26
N SER A 41 4.53 -0.57 -5.48
CA SER A 41 5.35 -0.11 -6.60
C SER A 41 5.89 1.31 -6.36
N LEU A 42 5.10 2.17 -5.74
CA LEU A 42 5.52 3.53 -5.39
C LEU A 42 6.67 3.53 -4.37
N LEU A 43 6.56 2.73 -3.30
CA LEU A 43 7.62 2.57 -2.31
C LEU A 43 8.89 1.98 -2.94
N PHE A 44 8.73 0.99 -3.81
CA PHE A 44 9.85 0.37 -4.50
C PHE A 44 10.57 1.36 -5.42
N VAL A 45 9.82 2.11 -6.27
CA VAL A 45 10.38 3.14 -7.15
C VAL A 45 11.03 4.27 -6.35
N ALA A 46 10.43 4.68 -5.22
CA ALA A 46 11.03 5.68 -4.35
C ALA A 46 12.34 5.19 -3.71
N GLY A 47 12.39 3.93 -3.27
CA GLY A 47 13.62 3.29 -2.79
C GLY A 47 14.68 3.21 -3.87
N LEU A 48 14.30 2.80 -5.08
CA LEU A 48 15.19 2.75 -6.23
C LEU A 48 15.76 4.15 -6.56
N ALA A 49 14.91 5.18 -6.59
CA ALA A 49 15.32 6.57 -6.82
C ALA A 49 16.25 7.11 -5.73
N ALA A 50 16.16 6.56 -4.51
CA ALA A 50 17.11 6.89 -3.45
C ALA A 50 18.47 6.22 -3.62
N GLY A 51 18.51 5.04 -4.29
CA GLY A 51 19.74 4.25 -4.51
C GLY A 51 20.48 4.60 -5.80
N THR A 52 19.88 5.34 -6.74
CA THR A 52 20.51 5.66 -8.03
C THR A 52 20.20 7.08 -8.49
N ASN A 53 21.18 7.70 -9.20
CA ASN A 53 21.01 9.00 -9.87
C ASN A 53 20.42 8.87 -11.29
N ALA A 54 20.13 7.67 -11.74
CA ALA A 54 19.72 7.39 -13.11
C ALA A 54 18.39 7.99 -13.53
N LEU A 55 17.54 8.33 -12.57
CA LEU A 55 16.25 9.00 -12.82
C LEU A 55 16.37 10.53 -12.94
N GLY A 56 17.60 11.09 -12.93
CA GLY A 56 17.85 12.53 -13.00
C GLY A 56 17.52 13.30 -11.70
N PHE A 57 17.12 12.61 -10.64
CA PHE A 57 16.90 13.17 -9.29
C PHE A 57 17.17 12.07 -8.25
N GLN A 58 17.56 12.48 -7.07
CA GLN A 58 17.83 11.56 -5.96
C GLN A 58 16.91 11.87 -4.78
N LEU A 59 16.27 10.84 -4.25
CA LEU A 59 15.49 10.94 -3.02
C LEU A 59 16.36 10.57 -1.81
N SER A 60 16.07 11.19 -0.65
CA SER A 60 16.74 10.82 0.59
C SER A 60 16.09 9.56 1.19
N LEU A 61 16.84 8.45 1.21
CA LEU A 61 16.37 7.20 1.85
C LEU A 61 15.99 7.41 3.32
N THR A 62 16.79 8.20 4.06
CA THR A 62 16.52 8.52 5.46
C THR A 62 15.17 9.20 5.63
N THR A 63 14.87 10.19 4.78
CA THR A 63 13.59 10.89 4.79
C THR A 63 12.43 9.91 4.49
N LEU A 64 12.58 9.04 3.50
CA LEU A 64 11.58 8.03 3.16
C LEU A 64 11.35 7.04 4.31
N LEU A 65 12.42 6.54 4.95
CA LEU A 65 12.34 5.59 6.07
C LEU A 65 11.68 6.18 7.32
N ILE A 66 11.68 7.50 7.48
CA ILE A 66 10.99 8.18 8.58
C ILE A 66 9.53 8.46 8.22
N PHE A 67 9.29 9.10 7.09
CA PHE A 67 7.96 9.65 6.77
C PHE A 67 7.01 8.66 6.12
N CYS A 68 7.49 7.67 5.35
CA CYS A 68 6.60 6.66 4.77
C CYS A 68 5.94 5.76 5.82
N PRO A 69 6.66 5.24 6.86
CA PRO A 69 6.00 4.53 7.95
C PRO A 69 4.96 5.38 8.69
N VAL A 70 5.27 6.66 8.93
CA VAL A 70 4.33 7.59 9.59
C VAL A 70 3.08 7.79 8.74
N ALA A 71 3.23 8.02 7.44
CA ALA A 71 2.10 8.17 6.52
C ALA A 71 1.22 6.91 6.46
N ALA A 72 1.84 5.74 6.34
CA ALA A 72 1.15 4.47 6.31
C ALA A 72 0.45 4.16 7.65
N PHE A 73 1.06 4.51 8.77
CA PHE A 73 0.49 4.39 10.10
C PHE A 73 -0.74 5.28 10.26
N LEU A 74 -0.62 6.58 9.98
CA LEU A 74 -1.70 7.54 10.11
C LEU A 74 -2.86 7.24 9.16
N GLY A 75 -2.57 6.82 7.93
CA GLY A 75 -3.59 6.39 6.98
C GLY A 75 -4.37 5.19 7.52
N SER A 76 -3.70 4.18 8.04
CA SER A 76 -4.38 3.01 8.61
C SER A 76 -5.19 3.33 9.86
N GLU A 77 -4.72 4.25 10.73
CA GLU A 77 -5.52 4.75 11.87
C GLU A 77 -6.81 5.43 11.37
N LEU A 78 -6.71 6.27 10.33
CA LEU A 78 -7.88 6.87 9.71
C LEU A 78 -8.84 5.80 9.16
N GLY A 79 -8.33 4.77 8.49
CA GLY A 79 -9.11 3.64 8.01
C GLY A 79 -9.83 2.90 9.14
N TYR A 80 -9.16 2.67 10.28
CA TYR A 80 -9.76 2.09 11.48
C TYR A 80 -10.92 2.96 12.02
N PHE A 81 -10.72 4.27 12.14
CA PHE A 81 -11.77 5.18 12.62
C PHE A 81 -12.98 5.22 11.67
N ILE A 82 -12.74 5.25 10.36
CA ILE A 82 -13.82 5.17 9.36
C ILE A 82 -14.60 3.87 9.52
N GLY A 83 -13.91 2.75 9.68
CA GLY A 83 -14.51 1.44 9.92
C GLY A 83 -15.31 1.39 11.21
N ALA A 84 -14.77 1.89 12.32
CA ALA A 84 -15.42 1.88 13.62
C ALA A 84 -16.70 2.74 13.64
N ARG A 85 -16.71 3.86 12.91
CA ARG A 85 -17.85 4.80 12.93
C ARG A 85 -18.90 4.51 11.87
N TYR A 86 -18.47 4.16 10.67
CA TYR A 86 -19.36 4.04 9.50
C TYR A 86 -19.44 2.62 8.95
N GLY A 87 -18.69 1.69 9.51
CA GLY A 87 -18.47 0.37 8.91
C GLY A 87 -19.74 -0.41 8.67
N ARG A 88 -20.69 -0.46 9.62
CA ARG A 88 -21.95 -1.17 9.43
C ARG A 88 -22.72 -0.64 8.23
N ALA A 89 -22.83 0.68 8.08
CA ALA A 89 -23.56 1.30 6.96
C ALA A 89 -22.88 1.07 5.60
N LEU A 90 -21.56 0.88 5.58
CA LEU A 90 -20.79 0.64 4.36
C LEU A 90 -20.84 -0.83 3.90
N PHE A 91 -20.95 -1.77 4.85
CA PHE A 91 -20.88 -3.21 4.58
C PHE A 91 -22.24 -3.92 4.51
N ASP A 92 -23.31 -3.28 5.02
CA ASP A 92 -24.69 -3.80 4.92
C ASP A 92 -25.31 -3.60 3.51
N ARG A 93 -24.58 -3.00 2.56
CA ARG A 93 -25.02 -2.87 1.18
C ARG A 93 -24.76 -4.17 0.41
N PRO A 94 -25.81 -4.89 -0.04
CA PRO A 94 -25.66 -6.19 -0.72
C PRO A 94 -24.87 -6.12 -2.04
N ASP A 95 -24.85 -4.93 -2.69
CA ASP A 95 -24.21 -4.72 -4.01
C ASP A 95 -22.87 -3.96 -3.98
N GLY A 96 -22.24 -3.85 -2.83
CA GLY A 96 -20.98 -3.14 -2.67
C GLY A 96 -19.83 -3.84 -3.39
N ARG A 97 -19.34 -3.28 -4.52
CA ARG A 97 -18.22 -3.85 -5.32
C ARG A 97 -16.91 -3.98 -4.53
N ILE A 98 -16.67 -3.10 -3.58
CA ILE A 98 -15.45 -3.05 -2.75
C ILE A 98 -15.73 -3.63 -1.37
N PHE A 99 -16.92 -3.37 -0.82
CA PHE A 99 -17.37 -3.76 0.50
C PHE A 99 -18.53 -4.73 0.36
N ASN A 100 -18.24 -6.03 0.40
CA ASN A 100 -19.25 -7.08 0.44
C ASN A 100 -19.04 -7.97 1.68
N GLN A 101 -20.10 -8.63 2.11
CA GLN A 101 -20.08 -9.49 3.29
C GLN A 101 -19.07 -10.65 3.17
N GLU A 102 -18.78 -11.11 1.96
CA GLU A 102 -17.82 -12.19 1.72
C GLU A 102 -16.40 -11.75 2.10
N ARG A 103 -16.01 -10.52 1.75
CA ARG A 103 -14.70 -9.96 2.12
C ARG A 103 -14.57 -9.69 3.62
N VAL A 104 -15.67 -9.31 4.27
CA VAL A 104 -15.73 -9.18 5.73
C VAL A 104 -15.48 -10.54 6.39
N ARG A 105 -16.20 -11.58 5.97
CA ARG A 105 -16.00 -12.95 6.49
C ARG A 105 -14.58 -13.44 6.26
N TYR A 106 -14.02 -13.19 5.06
CA TYR A 106 -12.65 -13.58 4.77
C TYR A 106 -11.64 -12.93 5.73
N ALA A 107 -11.84 -11.67 6.07
CA ALA A 107 -10.96 -11.00 7.02
C ALA A 107 -11.24 -11.42 8.47
N GLU A 108 -12.49 -11.68 8.85
CA GLU A 108 -12.82 -12.28 10.15
C GLU A 108 -12.12 -13.62 10.33
N ASP A 109 -12.19 -14.50 9.31
CA ASP A 109 -11.49 -15.79 9.31
C ASP A 109 -9.98 -15.62 9.42
N TRP A 110 -9.44 -14.60 8.75
CA TRP A 110 -8.02 -14.26 8.82
C TRP A 110 -7.62 -13.82 10.24
N PHE A 111 -8.39 -12.92 10.87
CA PHE A 111 -8.17 -12.50 12.25
C PHE A 111 -8.30 -13.65 13.25
N ASN A 112 -9.30 -14.51 13.06
CA ASN A 112 -9.53 -15.66 13.93
C ASN A 112 -8.42 -16.71 13.79
N ARG A 113 -7.92 -16.94 12.58
CA ARG A 113 -6.89 -17.95 12.29
C ARG A 113 -5.51 -17.56 12.78
N TYR A 114 -5.11 -16.32 12.58
CA TYR A 114 -3.73 -15.87 12.83
C TYR A 114 -3.60 -15.01 14.09
N GLY A 115 -4.69 -14.59 14.66
CA GLY A 115 -4.74 -13.60 15.74
C GLY A 115 -4.46 -12.18 15.23
N PRO A 116 -4.91 -11.15 15.96
CA PRO A 116 -4.89 -9.77 15.46
C PRO A 116 -3.51 -9.26 15.08
N GLY A 117 -2.48 -9.56 15.87
CA GLY A 117 -1.12 -9.07 15.62
C GLY A 117 -0.52 -9.61 14.32
N LYS A 118 -0.50 -10.94 14.18
CA LYS A 118 0.03 -11.60 12.97
C LYS A 118 -0.81 -11.26 11.74
N ALA A 119 -2.14 -11.19 11.91
CA ALA A 119 -3.05 -10.83 10.84
C ALA A 119 -2.72 -9.45 10.26
N ILE A 120 -2.46 -8.44 11.10
CA ILE A 120 -2.11 -7.07 10.68
C ILE A 120 -0.74 -7.05 9.99
N ILE A 121 0.28 -7.71 10.54
CA ILE A 121 1.63 -7.71 9.96
C ILE A 121 1.64 -8.40 8.59
N PHE A 122 1.19 -9.66 8.52
CA PHE A 122 1.23 -10.43 7.27
C PHE A 122 0.19 -9.95 6.25
N GLY A 123 -0.98 -9.50 6.73
CA GLY A 123 -2.02 -8.96 5.87
C GLY A 123 -1.56 -7.73 5.08
N ARG A 124 -0.56 -7.00 5.57
CA ARG A 124 -0.02 -5.82 4.88
C ARG A 124 0.70 -6.14 3.58
N TYR A 125 1.25 -7.34 3.44
CA TYR A 125 1.89 -7.82 2.21
C TYR A 125 0.89 -8.37 1.18
N ILE A 126 -0.38 -8.51 1.55
CA ILE A 126 -1.44 -8.96 0.63
C ILE A 126 -2.32 -7.77 0.27
N PRO A 127 -2.30 -7.26 -0.97
CA PRO A 127 -2.94 -5.98 -1.34
C PRO A 127 -4.42 -5.88 -0.93
N ILE A 128 -5.22 -6.92 -1.17
CA ILE A 128 -6.63 -6.95 -0.82
C ILE A 128 -6.84 -6.94 0.70
N VAL A 129 -6.05 -7.73 1.42
CA VAL A 129 -6.13 -7.83 2.88
C VAL A 129 -5.71 -6.51 3.52
N ARG A 130 -4.60 -5.92 3.06
CA ARG A 130 -4.08 -4.65 3.55
C ARG A 130 -5.12 -3.54 3.54
N THR A 131 -5.79 -3.36 2.40
CA THR A 131 -6.78 -2.29 2.23
C THR A 131 -8.00 -2.47 3.16
N LEU A 132 -8.40 -3.70 3.41
CA LEU A 132 -9.59 -4.02 4.20
C LEU A 132 -9.29 -4.15 5.70
N MET A 133 -8.04 -4.45 6.07
CA MET A 133 -7.66 -4.80 7.44
C MET A 133 -7.96 -3.69 8.45
N SER A 134 -7.60 -2.45 8.13
CA SER A 134 -7.80 -1.31 9.03
C SER A 134 -9.27 -1.01 9.28
N PRO A 135 -10.13 -0.83 8.26
CA PRO A 135 -11.56 -0.62 8.50
C PRO A 135 -12.23 -1.84 9.13
N LEU A 136 -11.82 -3.06 8.80
CA LEU A 136 -12.39 -4.26 9.40
C LEU A 136 -12.05 -4.40 10.88
N ALA A 137 -10.82 -4.08 11.28
CA ALA A 137 -10.44 -3.98 12.68
C ALA A 137 -11.34 -2.99 13.44
N GLY A 138 -11.69 -1.86 12.80
CA GLY A 138 -12.63 -0.89 13.36
C GLY A 138 -14.07 -1.44 13.48
N ILE A 139 -14.58 -2.10 12.45
CA ILE A 139 -15.93 -2.73 12.43
C ILE A 139 -16.04 -3.80 13.50
N LEU A 140 -15.02 -4.63 13.63
CA LEU A 140 -14.96 -5.71 14.61
C LEU A 140 -14.70 -5.18 16.03
N LYS A 141 -14.62 -3.85 16.21
CA LYS A 141 -14.35 -3.19 17.50
C LYS A 141 -13.11 -3.75 18.20
N MET A 142 -12.07 -4.05 17.41
CA MET A 142 -10.77 -4.42 17.98
C MET A 142 -10.31 -3.32 18.94
N ASP A 143 -9.70 -3.69 20.06
CA ASP A 143 -9.12 -2.73 20.99
C ASP A 143 -8.13 -1.80 20.27
N GLN A 144 -8.40 -0.49 20.36
CA GLN A 144 -7.65 0.54 19.62
C GLN A 144 -6.16 0.51 19.96
N LYS A 145 -5.81 0.32 21.25
CA LYS A 145 -4.38 0.31 21.67
C LYS A 145 -3.64 -0.86 21.03
N LYS A 146 -4.29 -2.03 20.97
CA LYS A 146 -3.73 -3.21 20.31
C LYS A 146 -3.61 -2.98 18.81
N PHE A 147 -4.63 -2.41 18.18
CA PHE A 147 -4.58 -2.07 16.75
C PHE A 147 -3.43 -1.10 16.46
N THR A 148 -3.36 0.03 17.17
CA THR A 148 -2.34 1.08 16.99
C THR A 148 -0.93 0.50 17.14
N PHE A 149 -0.69 -0.34 18.15
CA PHE A 149 0.62 -0.98 18.34
C PHE A 149 1.01 -1.87 17.15
N TRP A 150 0.13 -2.80 16.74
CA TRP A 150 0.42 -3.71 15.63
C TRP A 150 0.46 -2.99 14.29
N ASN A 151 -0.38 -1.98 14.10
CA ASN A 151 -0.37 -1.10 12.94
C ASN A 151 0.97 -0.37 12.80
N GLY A 152 1.46 0.25 13.89
CA GLY A 152 2.74 0.94 13.90
C GLY A 152 3.91 0.01 13.55
N LEU A 153 3.98 -1.14 14.20
CA LEU A 153 5.02 -2.14 13.93
C LEU A 153 4.98 -2.62 12.48
N SER A 154 3.78 -2.94 11.98
CA SER A 154 3.61 -3.41 10.59
C SER A 154 3.91 -2.32 9.56
N ALA A 155 3.59 -1.05 9.86
CA ALA A 155 3.89 0.08 8.98
C ALA A 155 5.40 0.23 8.80
N VAL A 156 6.16 0.18 9.90
CA VAL A 156 7.63 0.26 9.84
C VAL A 156 8.20 -0.93 9.07
N ILE A 157 7.83 -2.17 9.40
CA ILE A 157 8.37 -3.36 8.77
C ILE A 157 8.09 -3.36 7.25
N TRP A 158 6.84 -3.12 6.86
CA TRP A 158 6.42 -3.19 5.46
C TRP A 158 7.07 -2.08 4.61
N THR A 159 6.96 -0.81 5.00
CA THR A 159 7.50 0.30 4.21
C THR A 159 9.02 0.23 4.12
N SER A 160 9.70 -0.05 5.25
CA SER A 160 11.16 -0.14 5.26
C SER A 160 11.68 -1.30 4.44
N SER A 161 11.01 -2.47 4.48
CA SER A 161 11.44 -3.63 3.69
C SER A 161 11.41 -3.34 2.19
N ILE A 162 10.33 -2.72 1.69
CA ILE A 162 10.18 -2.41 0.27
C ILE A 162 11.14 -1.29 -0.16
N LEU A 163 11.27 -0.23 0.65
CA LEU A 163 12.20 0.87 0.39
C LEU A 163 13.66 0.38 0.33
N ILE A 164 14.08 -0.45 1.29
CA ILE A 164 15.45 -0.98 1.35
C ILE A 164 15.72 -1.91 0.16
N ILE A 165 14.78 -2.78 -0.21
CA ILE A 165 14.92 -3.63 -1.38
C ILE A 165 15.07 -2.79 -2.65
N GLY A 166 14.24 -1.76 -2.83
CA GLY A 166 14.35 -0.82 -3.94
C GLY A 166 15.70 -0.10 -3.97
N TYR A 167 16.14 0.41 -2.81
CA TYR A 167 17.42 1.11 -2.66
C TYR A 167 18.62 0.23 -3.02
N LEU A 168 18.70 -0.98 -2.48
CA LEU A 168 19.79 -1.91 -2.75
C LEU A 168 19.86 -2.33 -4.23
N LEU A 169 18.70 -2.44 -4.88
CA LEU A 169 18.65 -2.68 -6.31
C LEU A 169 19.11 -1.44 -7.09
N GLY A 170 18.74 -0.25 -6.67
CA GLY A 170 19.18 1.02 -7.26
C GLY A 170 20.70 1.17 -7.22
N GLU A 171 21.34 0.90 -6.08
CA GLU A 171 22.79 0.93 -5.94
C GLU A 171 23.51 -0.04 -6.89
N ARG A 172 22.97 -1.26 -7.04
CA ARG A 172 23.58 -2.30 -7.90
C ARG A 172 23.43 -2.00 -9.39
N VAL A 173 22.36 -1.33 -9.78
CA VAL A 173 22.03 -1.04 -11.18
C VAL A 173 22.69 0.24 -11.68
N SER A 174 23.32 1.03 -10.82
CA SER A 174 23.98 2.32 -11.14
C SER A 174 25.00 2.27 -12.30
N GLY A 175 25.42 1.08 -12.75
CA GLY A 175 26.35 0.90 -13.87
C GLY A 175 25.72 0.43 -15.19
N SER A 176 24.45 0.04 -15.24
CA SER A 176 23.80 -0.54 -16.44
C SER A 176 22.28 -0.28 -16.45
N VAL A 177 21.91 0.94 -16.08
CA VAL A 177 20.53 1.32 -15.72
C VAL A 177 19.53 1.10 -16.85
N ASP A 178 19.89 1.45 -18.08
CA ASP A 178 18.93 1.47 -19.21
C ASP A 178 18.43 0.07 -19.62
N LYS A 179 19.20 -0.97 -19.33
CA LYS A 179 18.90 -2.33 -19.81
C LYS A 179 17.99 -3.13 -18.88
N TYR A 180 18.08 -2.92 -17.56
CA TYR A 180 17.39 -3.76 -16.58
C TYR A 180 16.33 -3.03 -15.75
N LEU A 181 16.41 -1.70 -15.66
CA LEU A 181 15.49 -0.91 -14.84
C LEU A 181 14.07 -0.91 -15.41
N LEU A 182 13.95 -0.64 -16.70
CA LEU A 182 12.67 -0.66 -17.40
C LEU A 182 11.94 -2.03 -17.29
N PRO A 183 12.58 -3.19 -17.54
CA PRO A 183 11.90 -4.47 -17.38
C PRO A 183 11.57 -4.82 -15.92
N ILE A 184 12.38 -4.43 -14.94
CA ILE A 184 12.10 -4.68 -13.52
C ILE A 184 10.90 -3.84 -13.05
N VAL A 185 10.90 -2.55 -13.35
CA VAL A 185 9.79 -1.65 -13.03
C VAL A 185 8.51 -2.09 -13.74
N ALA A 186 8.60 -2.42 -15.03
CA ALA A 186 7.47 -2.93 -15.80
C ALA A 186 6.92 -4.24 -15.21
N CYS A 187 7.78 -5.16 -14.80
CA CYS A 187 7.39 -6.42 -14.17
C CYS A 187 6.67 -6.18 -12.83
N LEU A 188 7.16 -5.25 -12.01
CA LEU A 188 6.53 -4.89 -10.75
C LEU A 188 5.18 -4.20 -10.94
N ILE A 189 5.08 -3.30 -11.92
CA ILE A 189 3.80 -2.67 -12.29
C ILE A 189 2.82 -3.74 -12.78
N LEU A 190 3.25 -4.66 -13.63
CA LEU A 190 2.42 -5.75 -14.12
C LEU A 190 1.95 -6.67 -12.99
N ILE A 191 2.83 -7.03 -12.06
CA ILE A 191 2.47 -7.84 -10.88
C ILE A 191 1.45 -7.09 -10.01
N SER A 192 1.64 -5.80 -9.78
CA SER A 192 0.70 -4.95 -9.02
C SER A 192 -0.65 -4.77 -9.73
N MET A 193 -0.68 -4.86 -11.06
CA MET A 193 -1.91 -4.79 -11.85
C MET A 193 -2.67 -6.12 -11.95
N ILE A 194 -2.05 -7.26 -11.61
CA ILE A 194 -2.70 -8.58 -11.71
C ILE A 194 -4.04 -8.64 -10.95
N PRO A 195 -4.17 -8.15 -9.70
CA PRO A 195 -5.46 -8.17 -8.99
C PRO A 195 -6.51 -7.31 -9.68
N ILE A 196 -6.12 -6.15 -10.20
CA ILE A 196 -7.01 -5.23 -10.92
C ILE A 196 -7.50 -5.87 -12.23
N LEU A 197 -6.58 -6.45 -13.01
CA LEU A 197 -6.89 -7.15 -14.25
C LEU A 197 -7.80 -8.37 -14.01
N ARG A 198 -7.54 -9.16 -12.97
CA ARG A 198 -8.40 -10.30 -12.59
C ARG A 198 -9.82 -9.85 -12.22
N GLU A 199 -9.96 -8.72 -11.55
CA GLU A 199 -11.28 -8.17 -11.18
C GLU A 199 -12.04 -7.63 -12.40
N LEU A 200 -11.34 -6.98 -13.34
CA LEU A 200 -11.91 -6.51 -14.62
C LEU A 200 -12.32 -7.66 -15.54
N LEU A 201 -11.55 -8.75 -15.57
CA LEU A 201 -11.84 -9.93 -16.38
C LEU A 201 -12.97 -10.80 -15.80
N LYS A 202 -13.14 -10.85 -14.49
CA LYS A 202 -14.30 -11.49 -13.83
C LYS A 202 -15.64 -10.83 -14.15
N LYS A 203 -15.62 -9.59 -14.64
CA LYS A 203 -16.81 -8.80 -14.98
C LYS A 203 -17.43 -9.16 -16.34
N LYS A 204 -16.84 -10.10 -17.09
CA LYS A 204 -17.28 -10.51 -18.44
C LYS A 204 -17.93 -11.91 -18.47
N LYS A 205 -18.19 -12.49 -17.33
CA LYS A 205 -19.03 -13.68 -17.15
C LYS A 205 -20.10 -13.37 -16.11
#